data_e71b2281344a87668b6f10a373229a1c
#
_entry.id   e71b2281344a87668b6f10a373229a1c
#
_cell.length_a   1.000
_cell.length_b   1.000
_cell.length_c   1.000
_cell.angle_alpha   90.00
_cell.angle_beta   90.00
_cell.angle_gamma   90.00
#
_symmetry.space_group_name_H-M   'P 1'
#
loop_
_entity.id
_entity.type
_entity.pdbx_description
1 polymer ?
#
loop_
_entity_poly.entity_id
_entity_poly.type
_entity_poly.pdbx_seq_one_letter_code
_entity_poly.pdbx_strand_id
1 'polypeptide(L)'
;MAICLAGCGYHVAGHSDMLPKTIHVIAVPTMENKTHTFKIEQQLTAATIHEFLAKTTYKIVSDEDGGDAVLTGKVLGMEVVPLLFQSTPNQPTGSQTQAQATAMMVTMRCEVTLRERDNDKVLYHTDNFVFRNEYQLASAQTTSSGSGGPTFTKAQVESFFQEGQPALERMSKDFASRLVSAVTENY
;
A
#
# COMPACT_ATOMS: atom_id res chain seq x y z
N MET A 1 -41.81 -12.28 -37.12
CA MET A 1 -40.34 -12.18 -36.94
C MET A 1 -40.09 -11.21 -35.78
N ALA A 2 -39.89 -11.75 -34.58
CA ALA A 2 -39.75 -10.99 -33.36
C ALA A 2 -38.26 -10.92 -33.01
N ILE A 3 -37.69 -9.69 -33.01
CA ILE A 3 -36.31 -9.44 -32.64
C ILE A 3 -36.25 -9.15 -31.12
N CYS A 4 -35.76 -10.12 -30.36
CA CYS A 4 -35.43 -9.92 -28.96
C CYS A 4 -34.14 -9.10 -28.85
N LEU A 5 -34.22 -7.83 -28.44
CA LEU A 5 -33.09 -7.05 -27.98
C LEU A 5 -32.69 -7.53 -26.57
N ALA A 6 -31.65 -8.35 -26.50
CA ALA A 6 -30.98 -8.66 -25.25
C ALA A 6 -30.20 -7.40 -24.80
N GLY A 7 -30.78 -6.65 -23.87
CA GLY A 7 -30.10 -5.55 -23.20
C GLY A 7 -29.00 -6.12 -22.31
N CYS A 8 -27.74 -5.88 -22.64
CA CYS A 8 -26.62 -6.12 -21.73
C CYS A 8 -26.81 -5.18 -20.52
N GLY A 9 -27.19 -5.77 -19.38
CA GLY A 9 -27.23 -5.06 -18.12
C GLY A 9 -25.82 -4.68 -17.68
N TYR A 10 -25.40 -3.47 -18.05
CA TYR A 10 -24.21 -2.86 -17.49
C TYR A 10 -24.55 -2.44 -16.05
N HIS A 11 -24.12 -3.22 -15.09
CA HIS A 11 -24.06 -2.77 -13.70
C HIS A 11 -22.94 -1.74 -13.63
N VAL A 12 -23.31 -0.46 -13.63
CA VAL A 12 -22.42 0.58 -13.12
C VAL A 12 -22.19 0.23 -11.66
N ALA A 13 -20.97 -0.13 -11.30
CA ALA A 13 -20.55 -0.20 -9.91
C ALA A 13 -20.72 1.20 -9.32
N GLY A 14 -21.91 1.45 -8.80
CA GLY A 14 -22.21 2.65 -8.01
C GLY A 14 -21.37 2.59 -6.76
N HIS A 15 -21.04 3.74 -6.22
CA HIS A 15 -20.45 3.90 -4.91
C HIS A 15 -21.25 3.04 -3.93
N SER A 16 -20.73 1.88 -3.58
CA SER A 16 -21.34 1.03 -2.58
C SER A 16 -20.93 1.57 -1.21
N ASP A 17 -21.73 2.50 -0.69
CA ASP A 17 -21.66 2.85 0.73
C ASP A 17 -22.13 1.63 1.54
N MET A 18 -21.20 0.65 1.70
CA MET A 18 -21.50 -0.59 2.40
C MET A 18 -21.40 -0.43 3.93
N LEU A 19 -20.86 0.67 4.42
CA LEU A 19 -20.89 0.97 5.85
C LEU A 19 -22.29 1.38 6.32
N PRO A 20 -22.62 1.21 7.62
CA PRO A 20 -23.90 1.62 8.17
C PRO A 20 -24.26 3.07 7.79
N LYS A 21 -25.53 3.31 7.48
CA LYS A 21 -26.01 4.64 7.08
C LYS A 21 -25.85 5.72 8.16
N THR A 22 -25.49 5.33 9.36
CA THR A 22 -25.16 6.21 10.49
C THR A 22 -23.78 6.85 10.35
N ILE A 23 -22.89 6.29 9.50
CA ILE A 23 -21.54 6.76 9.31
C ILE A 23 -21.51 7.78 8.17
N HIS A 24 -21.20 9.01 8.49
CA HIS A 24 -21.02 10.11 7.54
C HIS A 24 -19.60 10.69 7.59
N VAL A 25 -18.96 10.59 8.75
CA VAL A 25 -17.63 11.12 9.01
C VAL A 25 -16.73 10.00 9.49
N ILE A 26 -15.62 9.77 8.80
CA ILE A 26 -14.59 8.80 9.20
C ILE A 26 -13.37 9.57 9.70
N ALA A 27 -12.97 9.30 10.93
CA ALA A 27 -11.71 9.79 11.47
C ALA A 27 -10.57 8.86 11.01
N VAL A 28 -9.52 9.44 10.46
CA VAL A 28 -8.30 8.72 10.04
C VAL A 28 -7.10 9.37 10.74
N PRO A 29 -6.81 8.99 11.99
CA PRO A 29 -5.63 9.44 12.69
C PRO A 29 -4.36 8.90 12.02
N THR A 30 -3.21 9.47 12.36
CA THR A 30 -1.92 8.99 11.85
C THR A 30 -1.71 7.52 12.22
N MET A 31 -1.40 6.69 11.22
CA MET A 31 -1.11 5.27 11.43
C MET A 31 0.12 5.08 12.33
N GLU A 32 0.12 4.02 13.11
CA GLU A 32 1.25 3.66 13.94
C GLU A 32 2.32 2.93 13.11
N ASN A 33 3.59 3.29 13.30
CA ASN A 33 4.71 2.65 12.61
C ASN A 33 5.55 1.82 13.58
N LYS A 34 5.51 0.50 13.42
CA LYS A 34 6.35 -0.45 14.17
C LYS A 34 7.60 -0.88 13.38
N THR A 35 7.82 -0.28 12.20
CA THR A 35 8.96 -0.59 11.34
C THR A 35 10.08 0.43 11.52
N HIS A 36 11.23 0.16 10.91
CA HIS A 36 12.35 1.09 10.89
C HIS A 36 12.29 2.08 9.70
N THR A 37 11.25 1.99 8.87
CA THR A 37 11.12 2.87 7.69
C THR A 37 10.58 4.22 8.11
N PHE A 38 11.40 5.24 7.95
CA PHE A 38 11.10 6.60 8.39
C PHE A 38 9.93 7.22 7.62
N LYS A 39 8.99 7.83 8.34
CA LYS A 39 7.82 8.58 7.79
C LYS A 39 6.83 7.76 6.94
N ILE A 40 6.92 6.43 6.94
CA ILE A 40 5.99 5.59 6.18
C ILE A 40 4.54 5.81 6.66
N GLU A 41 4.34 5.97 7.96
CA GLU A 41 3.03 6.20 8.58
C GLU A 41 2.35 7.47 8.05
N GLN A 42 3.11 8.54 7.87
CA GLN A 42 2.58 9.81 7.37
C GLN A 42 2.11 9.69 5.92
N GLN A 43 2.91 9.02 5.09
CA GLN A 43 2.59 8.85 3.67
C GLN A 43 1.40 7.92 3.47
N LEU A 44 1.33 6.81 4.21
CA LEU A 44 0.21 5.89 4.14
C LEU A 44 -1.08 6.55 4.63
N THR A 45 -1.01 7.31 5.72
CA THR A 45 -2.17 8.05 6.24
C THR A 45 -2.66 9.08 5.23
N ALA A 46 -1.75 9.91 4.69
CA ALA A 46 -2.12 10.91 3.69
C ALA A 46 -2.72 10.29 2.42
N ALA A 47 -2.13 9.20 1.92
CA ALA A 47 -2.65 8.47 0.76
C ALA A 47 -4.03 7.86 1.06
N THR A 48 -4.24 7.30 2.25
CA THR A 48 -5.53 6.72 2.67
C THR A 48 -6.62 7.78 2.75
N ILE A 49 -6.33 8.94 3.34
CA ILE A 49 -7.26 10.08 3.38
C ILE A 49 -7.63 10.53 1.96
N HIS A 50 -6.62 10.70 1.10
CA HIS A 50 -6.84 11.10 -0.29
C HIS A 50 -7.72 10.09 -1.05
N GLU A 51 -7.48 8.81 -0.85
CA GLU A 51 -8.23 7.75 -1.53
C GLU A 51 -9.68 7.65 -1.05
N PHE A 52 -9.95 7.81 0.25
CA PHE A 52 -11.32 7.93 0.77
C PHE A 52 -12.06 9.10 0.15
N LEU A 53 -11.43 10.28 0.09
CA LEU A 53 -12.03 11.47 -0.52
C LEU A 53 -12.28 11.31 -2.03
N ALA A 54 -11.45 10.50 -2.72
CA ALA A 54 -11.60 10.27 -4.15
C ALA A 54 -12.66 9.21 -4.49
N LYS A 55 -12.83 8.20 -3.64
CA LYS A 55 -13.66 7.02 -3.94
C LYS A 55 -14.98 6.96 -3.19
N THR A 56 -15.11 7.71 -2.12
CA THR A 56 -16.28 7.63 -1.24
C THR A 56 -16.93 8.99 -1.03
N THR A 57 -18.12 8.98 -0.47
CA THR A 57 -18.87 10.20 -0.10
C THR A 57 -18.65 10.61 1.35
N TYR A 58 -17.87 9.84 2.12
CA TYR A 58 -17.59 10.11 3.52
C TYR A 58 -16.75 11.38 3.69
N LYS A 59 -17.08 12.14 4.72
CA LYS A 59 -16.23 13.24 5.18
C LYS A 59 -15.08 12.66 6.00
N ILE A 60 -13.86 13.10 5.73
CA ILE A 60 -12.68 12.61 6.42
C ILE A 60 -12.12 13.69 7.34
N VAL A 61 -11.81 13.30 8.57
CA VAL A 61 -11.18 14.14 9.60
C VAL A 61 -9.96 13.39 10.16
N SER A 62 -9.00 14.13 10.71
CA SER A 62 -7.80 13.54 11.33
C SER A 62 -7.95 13.34 12.83
N ASP A 63 -8.92 14.01 13.44
CA ASP A 63 -9.20 13.94 14.87
C ASP A 63 -10.17 12.79 15.16
N GLU A 64 -9.80 11.91 16.07
CA GLU A 64 -10.60 10.73 16.45
C GLU A 64 -11.97 11.13 17.02
N ASP A 65 -12.03 12.25 17.76
CA ASP A 65 -13.26 12.73 18.39
C ASP A 65 -14.25 13.33 17.38
N GLY A 66 -13.77 13.67 16.18
CA GLY A 66 -14.58 14.30 15.14
C GLY A 66 -15.31 13.33 14.20
N GLY A 67 -15.07 12.01 14.29
CA GLY A 67 -15.63 11.01 13.40
C GLY A 67 -16.79 10.21 14.01
N ASP A 68 -17.69 9.72 13.17
CA ASP A 68 -18.71 8.72 13.56
C ASP A 68 -18.06 7.33 13.65
N ALA A 69 -17.04 7.09 12.84
CA ALA A 69 -16.18 5.92 12.91
C ALA A 69 -14.71 6.31 12.86
N VAL A 70 -13.86 5.49 13.45
CA VAL A 70 -12.40 5.69 13.52
C VAL A 70 -11.69 4.55 12.81
N LEU A 71 -10.87 4.89 11.81
CA LEU A 71 -10.00 3.96 11.10
C LEU A 71 -8.59 4.05 11.70
N THR A 72 -8.19 3.04 12.44
CA THR A 72 -6.82 2.91 12.97
C THR A 72 -6.02 1.90 12.15
N GLY A 73 -4.75 2.21 11.93
CA GLY A 73 -3.81 1.32 11.23
C GLY A 73 -2.48 1.24 11.94
N LYS A 74 -1.86 0.04 11.92
CA LYS A 74 -0.50 -0.18 12.42
C LYS A 74 0.32 -0.89 11.36
N VAL A 75 1.45 -0.32 10.97
CA VAL A 75 2.42 -0.98 10.08
C VAL A 75 3.30 -1.88 10.92
N LEU A 76 3.09 -3.20 10.82
CA LEU A 76 3.77 -4.21 11.62
C LEU A 76 5.12 -4.62 11.05
N GLY A 77 5.24 -4.61 9.73
CA GLY A 77 6.46 -5.02 9.04
C GLY A 77 6.46 -4.59 7.60
N MET A 78 7.66 -4.35 7.09
CA MET A 78 7.91 -4.03 5.69
C MET A 78 9.16 -4.75 5.23
N GLU A 79 9.04 -5.45 4.12
CA GLU A 79 10.11 -6.22 3.50
C GLU A 79 10.24 -5.81 2.04
N VAL A 80 11.47 -5.62 1.60
CA VAL A 80 11.80 -5.28 0.22
C VAL A 80 12.79 -6.31 -0.30
N VAL A 81 12.41 -7.02 -1.35
CA VAL A 81 13.20 -8.09 -1.95
C VAL A 81 13.41 -7.82 -3.43
N PRO A 82 14.63 -7.93 -3.96
CA PRO A 82 14.87 -7.80 -5.39
C PRO A 82 14.29 -9.00 -6.15
N LEU A 83 13.68 -8.72 -7.31
CA LEU A 83 13.07 -9.75 -8.15
C LEU A 83 13.87 -10.07 -9.40
N LEU A 84 14.43 -9.06 -10.04
CA LEU A 84 15.10 -9.20 -11.33
C LEU A 84 16.48 -8.56 -11.26
N PHE A 85 17.45 -9.26 -11.86
CA PHE A 85 18.81 -8.79 -11.97
C PHE A 85 19.22 -8.76 -13.44
N GLN A 86 19.85 -7.66 -13.84
CA GLN A 86 20.56 -7.59 -15.12
C GLN A 86 22.05 -7.75 -14.85
N SER A 87 22.68 -8.68 -15.56
CA SER A 87 24.13 -8.79 -15.63
C SER A 87 24.64 -7.91 -16.76
N THR A 88 25.65 -7.10 -16.53
CA THR A 88 26.28 -6.32 -17.60
C THR A 88 27.14 -7.30 -18.43
N PRO A 89 26.81 -7.60 -19.70
CA PRO A 89 27.65 -8.37 -20.56
C PRO A 89 28.89 -7.53 -20.93
N ASN A 90 30.06 -8.14 -20.99
CA ASN A 90 31.36 -7.57 -21.34
C ASN A 90 32.19 -6.96 -20.18
N GLN A 91 32.39 -7.71 -19.10
CA GLN A 91 33.52 -7.42 -18.20
C GLN A 91 34.69 -8.38 -18.48
N PRO A 92 35.97 -7.89 -18.42
CA PRO A 92 37.13 -8.74 -18.57
C PRO A 92 37.13 -9.88 -17.55
N THR A 93 37.62 -11.05 -17.96
CA THR A 93 37.74 -12.24 -17.11
C THR A 93 38.51 -11.89 -15.82
N GLY A 94 37.84 -11.96 -14.66
CA GLY A 94 38.41 -11.61 -13.35
C GLY A 94 37.75 -10.45 -12.63
N SER A 95 36.85 -9.71 -13.27
CA SER A 95 36.08 -8.67 -12.63
C SER A 95 34.82 -9.25 -11.94
N GLN A 96 34.46 -8.73 -10.78
CA GLN A 96 33.26 -9.13 -10.09
C GLN A 96 32.03 -8.78 -10.97
N THR A 97 31.20 -9.76 -11.25
CA THR A 97 29.95 -9.54 -11.98
C THR A 97 29.02 -8.64 -11.13
N GLN A 98 28.85 -7.42 -11.57
CA GLN A 98 27.87 -6.54 -10.94
C GLN A 98 26.47 -6.92 -11.46
N ALA A 99 25.67 -7.50 -10.59
CA ALA A 99 24.25 -7.72 -10.86
C ALA A 99 23.48 -6.47 -10.43
N GLN A 100 22.67 -5.93 -11.32
CA GLN A 100 21.86 -4.76 -11.06
C GLN A 100 20.39 -5.19 -10.88
N ALA A 101 19.78 -4.84 -9.76
CA ALA A 101 18.36 -5.08 -9.58
C ALA A 101 17.56 -4.11 -10.44
N THR A 102 16.60 -4.65 -11.19
CA THR A 102 15.72 -3.87 -12.05
C THR A 102 14.28 -3.81 -11.53
N ALA A 103 13.93 -4.69 -10.61
CA ALA A 103 12.62 -4.69 -9.95
C ALA A 103 12.75 -5.13 -8.49
N MET A 104 11.88 -4.59 -7.65
CA MET A 104 11.77 -4.87 -6.23
C MET A 104 10.35 -5.32 -5.89
N MET A 105 10.21 -6.37 -5.07
CA MET A 105 8.97 -6.73 -4.43
C MET A 105 8.91 -6.06 -3.06
N VAL A 106 7.90 -5.25 -2.83
CA VAL A 106 7.58 -4.69 -1.51
C VAL A 106 6.45 -5.50 -0.91
N THR A 107 6.67 -6.02 0.28
CA THR A 107 5.63 -6.68 1.08
C THR A 107 5.47 -5.91 2.38
N MET A 108 4.27 -5.44 2.66
CA MET A 108 3.94 -4.72 3.89
C MET A 108 2.81 -5.44 4.62
N ARG A 109 2.93 -5.56 5.92
CA ARG A 109 1.91 -6.14 6.80
C ARG A 109 1.41 -5.09 7.76
N CYS A 110 0.09 -4.95 7.80
CA CYS A 110 -0.58 -3.98 8.66
C CYS A 110 -1.70 -4.66 9.46
N GLU A 111 -1.93 -4.16 10.65
CA GLU A 111 -3.17 -4.34 11.39
C GLU A 111 -4.07 -3.16 11.08
N VAL A 112 -5.33 -3.39 10.76
CA VAL A 112 -6.30 -2.33 10.45
C VAL A 112 -7.60 -2.60 11.16
N THR A 113 -8.17 -1.55 11.76
CA THR A 113 -9.46 -1.62 12.43
C THR A 113 -10.28 -0.38 12.08
N LEU A 114 -11.51 -0.58 11.61
CA LEU A 114 -12.55 0.45 11.55
C LEU A 114 -13.56 0.18 12.64
N ARG A 115 -13.80 1.14 13.53
CA ARG A 115 -14.68 1.03 14.68
C ARG A 115 -15.68 2.19 14.71
N GLU A 116 -16.94 1.89 14.92
CA GLU A 116 -17.96 2.90 15.19
C GLU A 116 -17.74 3.49 16.59
N ARG A 117 -17.75 4.83 16.70
CA ARG A 117 -17.37 5.50 17.94
C ARG A 117 -18.44 5.37 19.03
N ASP A 118 -19.71 5.51 18.68
CA ASP A 118 -20.79 5.63 19.67
C ASP A 118 -21.01 4.35 20.49
N ASN A 119 -20.84 3.17 19.88
CA ASN A 119 -21.10 1.87 20.51
C ASN A 119 -19.87 0.95 20.54
N ASP A 120 -18.73 1.47 20.13
CA ASP A 120 -17.46 0.74 20.06
C ASP A 120 -17.51 -0.53 19.18
N LYS A 121 -18.49 -0.59 18.27
CA LYS A 121 -18.70 -1.71 17.38
C LYS A 121 -17.59 -1.76 16.31
N VAL A 122 -16.93 -2.90 16.22
CA VAL A 122 -15.96 -3.15 15.13
C VAL A 122 -16.72 -3.37 13.83
N LEU A 123 -16.50 -2.51 12.85
CA LEU A 123 -17.07 -2.60 11.51
C LEU A 123 -16.16 -3.38 10.57
N TYR A 124 -14.86 -3.21 10.71
CA TYR A 124 -13.86 -3.95 9.95
C TYR A 124 -12.63 -4.18 10.83
N HIS A 125 -12.07 -5.39 10.79
CA HIS A 125 -10.84 -5.70 11.48
C HIS A 125 -10.04 -6.77 10.75
N THR A 126 -8.74 -6.54 10.67
CA THR A 126 -7.79 -7.54 10.22
C THR A 126 -6.43 -7.34 10.88
N ASP A 127 -5.90 -8.41 11.46
CA ASP A 127 -4.56 -8.44 12.06
C ASP A 127 -3.45 -8.55 11.02
N ASN A 128 -3.81 -8.95 9.79
CA ASN A 128 -2.83 -9.27 8.75
C ASN A 128 -3.29 -8.78 7.38
N PHE A 129 -3.44 -7.48 7.24
CA PHE A 129 -3.61 -6.86 5.94
C PHE A 129 -2.26 -6.90 5.21
N VAL A 130 -2.14 -7.83 4.23
CA VAL A 130 -0.92 -7.97 3.45
C VAL A 130 -1.03 -7.21 2.14
N PHE A 131 -0.21 -6.18 2.02
CA PHE A 131 0.01 -5.48 0.78
C PHE A 131 1.30 -6.01 0.13
N ARG A 132 1.21 -6.42 -1.14
CA ARG A 132 2.36 -6.85 -1.94
C ARG A 132 2.26 -6.25 -3.32
N ASN A 133 3.33 -5.60 -3.76
CA ASN A 133 3.41 -5.05 -5.10
C ASN A 133 4.85 -5.01 -5.61
N GLU A 134 5.00 -5.06 -6.94
CA GLU A 134 6.27 -4.98 -7.63
C GLU A 134 6.51 -3.56 -8.14
N TYR A 135 7.72 -3.06 -7.95
CA TYR A 135 8.14 -1.74 -8.43
C TYR A 135 9.42 -1.88 -9.25
N GLN A 136 9.36 -1.37 -10.48
CA GLN A 136 10.53 -1.28 -11.34
C GLN A 136 11.41 -0.11 -10.91
N LEU A 137 12.72 -0.36 -10.91
CA LEU A 137 13.75 0.63 -10.60
C LEU A 137 14.32 1.19 -11.89
N ALA A 138 14.47 2.51 -11.96
CA ALA A 138 15.13 3.15 -13.11
C ALA A 138 16.62 2.80 -13.17
N SER A 139 17.27 2.63 -12.02
CA SER A 139 18.62 2.06 -11.87
C SER A 139 18.90 1.83 -10.37
N ALA A 140 19.30 0.62 -9.99
CA ALA A 140 19.86 0.33 -8.68
C ALA A 140 21.14 -0.48 -8.86
N GLN A 141 22.28 0.07 -8.45
CA GLN A 141 23.54 -0.64 -8.46
C GLN A 141 23.64 -1.53 -7.22
N THR A 142 23.84 -2.83 -7.43
CA THR A 142 24.13 -3.77 -6.38
C THR A 142 25.54 -4.30 -6.55
N THR A 143 26.33 -4.26 -5.49
CA THR A 143 27.64 -4.90 -5.46
C THR A 143 27.48 -6.29 -4.85
N SER A 144 27.70 -7.33 -5.64
CA SER A 144 27.82 -8.70 -5.13
C SER A 144 29.28 -9.00 -4.78
N SER A 145 29.59 -9.14 -3.50
CA SER A 145 30.89 -9.61 -3.04
C SER A 145 30.75 -11.07 -2.58
N GLY A 146 31.29 -12.00 -3.34
CA GLY A 146 31.44 -13.38 -2.90
C GLY A 146 30.34 -14.34 -3.34
N SER A 147 30.52 -15.61 -3.00
CA SER A 147 29.77 -16.81 -3.42
C SER A 147 28.30 -16.91 -2.94
N GLY A 148 27.71 -15.84 -2.42
CA GLY A 148 26.31 -15.71 -2.08
C GLY A 148 25.60 -14.87 -3.13
N GLY A 149 24.33 -15.16 -3.41
CA GLY A 149 23.53 -14.35 -4.32
C GLY A 149 23.48 -12.87 -3.88
N PRO A 150 23.01 -11.96 -4.76
CA PRO A 150 23.00 -10.54 -4.47
C PRO A 150 22.16 -10.26 -3.20
N THR A 151 22.83 -9.74 -2.19
CA THR A 151 22.18 -9.32 -0.93
C THR A 151 22.07 -7.81 -0.91
N PHE A 152 20.89 -7.32 -0.61
CA PHE A 152 20.69 -5.89 -0.33
C PHE A 152 21.12 -5.57 1.08
N THR A 153 21.95 -4.58 1.21
CA THR A 153 22.26 -4.00 2.52
C THR A 153 21.10 -3.12 2.98
N LYS A 154 20.98 -2.95 4.30
CA LYS A 154 20.01 -2.03 4.89
C LYS A 154 20.09 -0.63 4.25
N ALA A 155 21.31 -0.16 3.97
CA ALA A 155 21.55 1.13 3.32
C ALA A 155 20.97 1.22 1.90
N GLN A 156 20.98 0.12 1.13
CA GLN A 156 20.41 0.07 -0.23
C GLN A 156 18.88 0.06 -0.20
N VAL A 157 18.29 -0.58 0.79
CA VAL A 157 16.84 -0.50 1.02
C VAL A 157 16.45 0.91 1.47
N GLU A 158 17.21 1.53 2.36
CA GLU A 158 16.99 2.91 2.79
C GLU A 158 17.14 3.89 1.64
N SER A 159 18.15 3.73 0.75
CA SER A 159 18.32 4.58 -0.43
C SER A 159 17.15 4.43 -1.42
N PHE A 160 16.59 3.22 -1.58
CA PHE A 160 15.39 3.02 -2.37
C PHE A 160 14.22 3.89 -1.90
N PHE A 161 14.06 4.04 -0.58
CA PHE A 161 13.02 4.91 -0.02
C PHE A 161 13.38 6.39 0.01
N GLN A 162 14.66 6.74 0.06
CA GLN A 162 15.11 8.14 0.06
C GLN A 162 15.20 8.74 -1.36
N GLU A 163 15.69 8.00 -2.32
CA GLU A 163 15.80 8.42 -3.72
C GLU A 163 14.51 8.12 -4.52
N GLY A 164 13.70 7.22 -4.02
CA GLY A 164 12.47 6.74 -4.63
C GLY A 164 11.21 7.44 -4.16
N GLN A 165 11.21 8.75 -3.88
CA GLN A 165 9.97 9.51 -3.57
C GLN A 165 8.81 9.11 -4.51
N PRO A 166 9.01 9.00 -5.84
CA PRO A 166 7.95 8.56 -6.74
C PRO A 166 7.52 7.09 -6.54
N ALA A 167 8.43 6.21 -6.08
CA ALA A 167 8.12 4.81 -5.82
C ALA A 167 7.32 4.66 -4.53
N LEU A 168 7.71 5.40 -3.50
CA LEU A 168 7.01 5.42 -2.21
C LEU A 168 5.61 6.04 -2.33
N GLU A 169 5.46 7.10 -3.12
CA GLU A 169 4.17 7.72 -3.42
C GLU A 169 3.25 6.74 -4.15
N ARG A 170 3.74 6.07 -5.19
CA ARG A 170 2.96 5.03 -5.92
C ARG A 170 2.57 3.90 -4.99
N MET A 171 3.51 3.40 -4.17
CA MET A 171 3.25 2.36 -3.19
C MET A 171 2.17 2.76 -2.19
N SER A 172 2.25 3.97 -1.65
CA SER A 172 1.27 4.48 -0.69
C SER A 172 -0.12 4.63 -1.31
N LYS A 173 -0.19 5.06 -2.56
CA LYS A 173 -1.44 5.15 -3.33
C LYS A 173 -2.04 3.76 -3.59
N ASP A 174 -1.23 2.81 -4.04
CA ASP A 174 -1.69 1.44 -4.31
C ASP A 174 -2.15 0.74 -3.02
N PHE A 175 -1.43 0.96 -1.92
CA PHE A 175 -1.83 0.49 -0.59
C PHE A 175 -3.18 1.08 -0.18
N ALA A 176 -3.32 2.40 -0.26
CA ALA A 176 -4.54 3.11 0.12
C ALA A 176 -5.74 2.64 -0.70
N SER A 177 -5.55 2.44 -2.00
CA SER A 177 -6.59 1.95 -2.90
C SER A 177 -7.11 0.57 -2.46
N ARG A 178 -6.21 -0.36 -2.13
CA ARG A 178 -6.60 -1.69 -1.64
C ARG A 178 -7.22 -1.63 -0.26
N LEU A 179 -6.69 -0.79 0.62
CA LEU A 179 -7.21 -0.63 1.98
C LEU A 179 -8.64 -0.06 1.96
N VAL A 180 -8.88 1.02 1.23
CA VAL A 180 -10.21 1.64 1.14
C VAL A 180 -11.21 0.65 0.55
N SER A 181 -10.86 -0.05 -0.54
CA SER A 181 -11.73 -1.09 -1.09
C SER A 181 -12.02 -2.21 -0.07
N ALA A 182 -11.01 -2.69 0.65
CA ALA A 182 -11.20 -3.74 1.66
C ALA A 182 -12.14 -3.31 2.78
N VAL A 183 -12.02 -2.06 3.23
CA VAL A 183 -12.84 -1.49 4.32
C VAL A 183 -14.27 -1.22 3.88
N THR A 184 -14.48 -0.79 2.62
CA THR A 184 -15.80 -0.42 2.10
C THR A 184 -16.56 -1.59 1.48
N GLU A 185 -15.89 -2.65 1.00
CA GLU A 185 -16.52 -3.78 0.30
C GLU A 185 -16.75 -5.01 1.18
N ASN A 186 -16.07 -5.12 2.33
CA ASN A 186 -16.12 -6.31 3.19
C ASN A 186 -16.92 -6.12 4.49
N TYR A 187 -17.85 -5.19 4.50
CA TYR A 187 -18.78 -4.99 5.63
C TYR A 187 -20.06 -5.83 5.47
#